data_54e8636dc670472aebab064e92a9c0cc
#
_entry.id   54e8636dc670472aebab064e92a9c0cc
#
_cell.length_a   1.000
_cell.length_b   1.000
_cell.length_c   1.000
_cell.angle_alpha   90.00
_cell.angle_beta   90.00
_cell.angle_gamma   90.00
#
_symmetry.space_group_name_H-M   'P 1'
#
loop_
_entity.id
_entity.type
_entity.pdbx_description
1 polymer ?
#
loop_
_entity_poly.entity_id
_entity_poly.type
_entity_poly.pdbx_seq_one_letter_code
_entity_poly.pdbx_strand_id
1 'polypeptide(L)'
;VPMLMQAQGYAKNDYQLTSYDILYRTTRQHMGGCLWHSFDHQRGYHPDPFYGGIMDAFRQPKLSYYMFCSQRPAEPNKELIADNGPMIYIANAMTPFSPKDVTIYSNCDEVRLTYCKGGKEYTYHKPANEAGMPSPVITFKDVFDVMYDKKLSRQKKQADSYLLAEGLMDGKVVATHKVTPTRRPSKLLLWADDEKVQMKADGSDIVTVIAAIADENGNIKRLNNYEVKFEIEGQGQLVADEETFTNPRPVLWGTAPVLVRSTTTPGEIKIRASVVWQGKHTPVPAELIIPTFPSEHMLVADKEELTQAQSASKDAGNKVNAASSDCEKRVLELQQELNRVKLKEVEKQQSDFE
;
A
#
# COMPACT_ATOMS: atom_id res chain seq x y z
N VAL A 1 -7.65 -13.25 -0.84
CA VAL A 1 -6.94 -11.98 -0.72
C VAL A 1 -6.17 -11.72 -2.01
N PRO A 2 -6.53 -10.71 -2.83
CA PRO A 2 -5.94 -10.51 -4.17
C PRO A 2 -4.41 -10.44 -4.18
N MET A 3 -3.79 -9.71 -3.24
CA MET A 3 -2.34 -9.60 -3.14
C MET A 3 -1.64 -10.94 -2.89
N LEU A 4 -2.24 -11.85 -2.13
CA LEU A 4 -1.70 -13.19 -1.90
C LEU A 4 -1.79 -14.03 -3.17
N MET A 5 -2.91 -13.94 -3.90
CA MET A 5 -3.08 -14.63 -5.20
C MET A 5 -2.07 -14.13 -6.24
N GLN A 6 -1.82 -12.82 -6.29
CA GLN A 6 -0.78 -12.25 -7.15
C GLN A 6 0.60 -12.82 -6.83
N ALA A 7 1.00 -12.81 -5.56
CA ALA A 7 2.30 -13.35 -5.14
C ALA A 7 2.42 -14.86 -5.45
N GLN A 8 1.36 -15.64 -5.23
CA GLN A 8 1.31 -17.05 -5.60
C GLN A 8 1.45 -17.26 -7.11
N GLY A 9 0.75 -16.44 -7.92
CA GLY A 9 0.83 -16.50 -9.37
C GLY A 9 2.23 -16.20 -9.90
N TYR A 10 2.95 -15.25 -9.30
CA TYR A 10 4.34 -14.97 -9.65
C TYR A 10 5.30 -16.06 -9.20
N ALA A 11 5.08 -16.64 -8.02
CA ALA A 11 5.94 -17.70 -7.50
C ALA A 11 5.76 -18.98 -8.30
N LYS A 12 4.54 -19.47 -8.39
CA LYS A 12 4.22 -20.72 -9.08
C LYS A 12 2.82 -20.65 -9.69
N ASN A 13 2.76 -20.79 -10.99
CA ASN A 13 1.49 -20.85 -11.73
C ASN A 13 1.57 -21.98 -12.75
N ASP A 14 0.80 -23.02 -12.54
CA ASP A 14 0.79 -24.21 -13.39
C ASP A 14 0.28 -23.93 -14.82
N TYR A 15 -0.38 -22.79 -15.03
CA TYR A 15 -0.91 -22.36 -16.33
C TYR A 15 -0.03 -21.34 -17.07
N GLN A 16 1.00 -20.79 -16.39
CA GLN A 16 1.88 -19.77 -16.98
C GLN A 16 3.33 -20.24 -16.96
N LEU A 17 3.92 -20.38 -18.14
CA LEU A 17 5.33 -20.74 -18.32
C LEU A 17 6.31 -19.66 -17.81
N THR A 18 5.82 -18.57 -17.25
CA THR A 18 6.60 -17.41 -16.81
C THR A 18 6.63 -17.24 -15.30
N SER A 19 6.08 -18.18 -14.52
CA SER A 19 6.23 -18.14 -13.06
C SER A 19 7.69 -18.35 -12.66
N TYR A 20 8.06 -17.79 -11.50
CA TYR A 20 9.45 -17.78 -11.06
C TYR A 20 9.99 -19.21 -10.82
N ASP A 21 9.20 -20.08 -10.24
CA ASP A 21 9.57 -21.50 -10.06
C ASP A 21 9.88 -22.22 -11.38
N ILE A 22 9.08 -21.98 -12.42
CA ILE A 22 9.29 -22.57 -13.75
C ILE A 22 10.60 -22.05 -14.37
N LEU A 23 10.89 -20.75 -14.24
CA LEU A 23 12.14 -20.17 -14.76
C LEU A 23 13.38 -20.86 -14.17
N TYR A 24 13.34 -21.20 -12.89
CA TYR A 24 14.43 -21.93 -12.24
C TYR A 24 14.51 -23.43 -12.61
N ARG A 25 13.40 -24.02 -13.09
CA ARG A 25 13.36 -25.43 -13.53
C ARG A 25 13.71 -25.63 -15.01
N THR A 26 13.83 -24.55 -15.77
CA THR A 26 14.12 -24.61 -17.20
C THR A 26 15.58 -24.91 -17.49
N THR A 27 15.88 -25.14 -18.77
CA THR A 27 17.24 -25.52 -19.22
C THR A 27 18.25 -24.40 -18.99
N ARG A 28 19.55 -24.76 -19.02
CA ARG A 28 20.65 -23.81 -18.83
C ARG A 28 20.72 -22.68 -19.89
N GLN A 29 20.02 -22.84 -21.01
CA GLN A 29 19.92 -21.78 -22.04
C GLN A 29 19.01 -20.63 -21.66
N HIS A 30 18.18 -20.81 -20.61
CA HIS A 30 17.28 -19.77 -20.13
C HIS A 30 18.05 -18.76 -19.27
N MET A 31 18.07 -17.50 -19.71
CA MET A 31 18.81 -16.41 -19.03
C MET A 31 18.04 -15.73 -17.90
N GLY A 32 16.80 -16.11 -17.64
CA GLY A 32 15.92 -15.49 -16.68
C GLY A 32 14.68 -14.83 -17.31
N GLY A 33 13.98 -14.04 -16.54
CA GLY A 33 12.79 -13.31 -16.97
C GLY A 33 12.77 -11.89 -16.42
N CYS A 34 12.12 -10.99 -17.14
CA CYS A 34 11.86 -9.63 -16.69
C CYS A 34 10.39 -9.51 -16.30
N LEU A 35 10.13 -9.15 -15.06
CA LEU A 35 8.77 -8.89 -14.60
C LEU A 35 8.27 -7.56 -15.17
N TRP A 36 7.13 -7.60 -15.80
CA TRP A 36 6.37 -6.43 -16.20
C TRP A 36 5.20 -6.27 -15.24
N HIS A 37 5.27 -5.50 -14.15
CA HIS A 37 6.11 -4.33 -13.84
C HIS A 37 6.61 -4.35 -12.38
N SER A 38 7.49 -3.38 -12.03
CA SER A 38 7.87 -3.14 -10.63
C SER A 38 6.78 -2.42 -9.86
N PHE A 39 6.08 -1.47 -10.47
CA PHE A 39 5.05 -0.62 -9.86
C PHE A 39 3.70 -0.73 -10.55
N ASP A 40 2.62 -0.54 -9.80
CA ASP A 40 1.32 -0.27 -10.41
C ASP A 40 1.39 1.04 -11.20
N HIS A 41 0.70 1.11 -12.31
CA HIS A 41 0.75 2.29 -13.17
C HIS A 41 -0.57 2.52 -13.89
N GLN A 42 -0.83 3.78 -14.23
CA GLN A 42 -1.96 4.16 -15.05
C GLN A 42 -1.67 3.87 -16.52
N ARG A 43 -2.61 3.20 -17.20
CA ARG A 43 -2.47 2.80 -18.61
C ARG A 43 -2.88 3.86 -19.61
N GLY A 44 -3.55 4.93 -19.18
CA GLY A 44 -4.01 6.02 -20.02
C GLY A 44 -5.27 5.73 -20.88
N TYR A 45 -5.53 4.48 -21.22
CA TYR A 45 -6.67 4.06 -22.04
C TYR A 45 -7.73 3.27 -21.26
N HIS A 46 -7.53 3.09 -19.96
CA HIS A 46 -8.46 2.36 -19.09
C HIS A 46 -8.65 3.15 -17.78
N PRO A 47 -9.87 3.24 -17.25
CA PRO A 47 -10.14 4.00 -16.02
C PRO A 47 -9.40 3.42 -14.81
N ASP A 48 -9.23 2.09 -14.74
CA ASP A 48 -8.52 1.45 -13.64
C ASP A 48 -7.02 1.34 -13.92
N PRO A 49 -6.17 1.56 -12.90
CA PRO A 49 -4.75 1.27 -12.99
C PRO A 49 -4.47 -0.21 -13.27
N PHE A 50 -3.31 -0.51 -13.82
CA PHE A 50 -2.81 -1.87 -13.89
C PHE A 50 -2.15 -2.24 -12.56
N TYR A 51 -2.72 -3.22 -11.87
CA TYR A 51 -2.29 -3.65 -10.53
C TYR A 51 -1.25 -4.79 -10.54
N GLY A 52 -0.53 -4.97 -11.63
CA GLY A 52 0.49 -6.03 -11.78
C GLY A 52 1.82 -5.74 -11.09
N GLY A 53 2.04 -4.55 -10.54
CA GLY A 53 3.27 -4.22 -9.83
C GLY A 53 3.51 -5.07 -8.58
N ILE A 54 4.77 -5.30 -8.23
CA ILE A 54 5.15 -5.88 -6.92
C ILE A 54 5.09 -4.85 -5.79
N MET A 55 5.06 -3.58 -6.16
CA MET A 55 4.76 -2.44 -5.31
C MET A 55 3.59 -1.66 -5.92
N ASP A 56 2.89 -0.87 -5.11
CA ASP A 56 1.87 0.04 -5.62
C ASP A 56 2.49 1.26 -6.34
N ALA A 57 1.66 2.15 -6.87
CA ALA A 57 2.11 3.36 -7.57
C ALA A 57 2.90 4.34 -6.67
N PHE A 58 2.78 4.20 -5.36
CA PHE A 58 3.47 5.00 -4.34
C PHE A 58 4.63 4.24 -3.68
N ARG A 59 5.14 3.19 -4.32
CA ARG A 59 6.26 2.34 -3.89
C ARG A 59 6.01 1.56 -2.60
N GLN A 60 4.76 1.43 -2.14
CA GLN A 60 4.46 0.59 -1.00
C GLN A 60 4.52 -0.90 -1.40
N PRO A 61 5.26 -1.73 -0.65
CA PRO A 61 5.46 -3.12 -1.01
C PRO A 61 4.18 -3.94 -0.87
N LYS A 62 3.89 -4.76 -1.85
CA LYS A 62 2.86 -5.80 -1.81
C LYS A 62 3.43 -7.13 -1.32
N LEU A 63 2.60 -8.15 -1.15
CA LEU A 63 3.08 -9.47 -0.74
C LEU A 63 4.07 -10.09 -1.73
N SER A 64 3.89 -9.83 -3.02
CA SER A 64 4.81 -10.24 -4.08
C SER A 64 6.22 -9.62 -3.94
N TYR A 65 6.33 -8.40 -3.43
CA TYR A 65 7.64 -7.80 -3.13
C TYR A 65 8.44 -8.67 -2.14
N TYR A 66 7.82 -9.06 -1.03
CA TYR A 66 8.48 -9.90 -0.02
C TYR A 66 8.76 -11.31 -0.53
N MET A 67 7.92 -11.85 -1.41
CA MET A 67 8.19 -13.12 -2.09
C MET A 67 9.45 -13.03 -2.96
N PHE A 68 9.63 -11.95 -3.73
CA PHE A 68 10.85 -11.75 -4.52
C PHE A 68 12.07 -11.48 -3.62
N CYS A 69 11.94 -10.70 -2.55
CA CYS A 69 13.03 -10.48 -1.60
C CYS A 69 13.53 -11.78 -0.97
N SER A 70 12.64 -12.74 -0.71
CA SER A 70 13.03 -14.05 -0.16
C SER A 70 13.86 -14.90 -1.12
N GLN A 71 13.96 -14.52 -2.41
CA GLN A 71 14.78 -15.25 -3.37
C GLN A 71 16.24 -14.77 -3.39
N ARG A 72 16.57 -13.71 -2.64
CA ARG A 72 17.95 -13.23 -2.50
C ARG A 72 18.74 -14.15 -1.57
N PRO A 73 20.08 -14.23 -1.73
CA PRO A 73 20.94 -14.91 -0.76
C PRO A 73 20.73 -14.36 0.67
N ALA A 74 20.82 -15.24 1.65
CA ALA A 74 20.71 -14.83 3.06
C ALA A 74 22.00 -14.19 3.61
N GLU A 75 23.14 -14.36 2.91
CA GLU A 75 24.38 -13.73 3.27
C GLU A 75 24.30 -12.22 2.98
N PRO A 76 24.55 -11.36 4.00
CA PRO A 76 24.52 -9.91 3.78
C PRO A 76 25.60 -9.45 2.81
N ASN A 77 25.20 -8.70 1.78
CA ASN A 77 26.14 -8.06 0.85
C ASN A 77 26.13 -6.54 1.09
N LYS A 78 27.26 -6.02 1.60
CA LYS A 78 27.44 -4.59 1.91
C LYS A 78 27.54 -3.68 0.68
N GLU A 79 27.80 -4.23 -0.49
CA GLU A 79 27.87 -3.48 -1.76
C GLU A 79 26.46 -3.17 -2.32
N LEU A 80 25.44 -3.88 -1.86
CA LEU A 80 24.07 -3.63 -2.27
C LEU A 80 23.43 -2.51 -1.44
N ILE A 81 22.89 -1.52 -2.10
CA ILE A 81 22.11 -0.43 -1.46
C ILE A 81 20.78 -0.95 -0.92
N ALA A 82 20.16 -1.90 -1.63
CA ALA A 82 18.88 -2.48 -1.22
C ALA A 82 19.05 -3.40 0.01
N ASP A 83 18.01 -3.45 0.85
CA ASP A 83 17.94 -4.37 1.98
C ASP A 83 18.22 -5.80 1.53
N ASN A 84 19.14 -6.45 2.19
CA ASN A 84 19.57 -7.81 1.89
C ASN A 84 20.00 -8.53 3.18
N GLY A 85 20.29 -9.81 3.07
CA GLY A 85 20.58 -10.67 4.22
C GLY A 85 19.39 -11.54 4.61
N PRO A 86 19.41 -12.14 5.84
CA PRO A 86 18.35 -13.02 6.30
C PRO A 86 17.03 -12.28 6.41
N MET A 87 15.94 -12.85 5.85
CA MET A 87 14.62 -12.26 5.93
C MET A 87 13.54 -13.30 6.17
N ILE A 88 12.45 -12.84 6.81
CA ILE A 88 11.24 -13.62 6.98
C ILE A 88 10.02 -12.67 6.97
N TYR A 89 8.94 -13.09 6.32
CA TYR A 89 7.72 -12.31 6.23
C TYR A 89 6.47 -13.18 6.27
N ILE A 90 5.52 -12.88 7.17
CA ILE A 90 4.23 -13.56 7.27
C ILE A 90 3.24 -12.87 6.32
N ALA A 91 2.78 -13.58 5.31
CA ALA A 91 1.79 -13.10 4.34
C ALA A 91 0.35 -13.38 4.82
N ASN A 92 0.06 -13.06 6.07
CA ASN A 92 -1.27 -13.16 6.70
C ASN A 92 -1.48 -11.97 7.64
N ALA A 93 -2.52 -11.19 7.41
CA ALA A 93 -2.80 -9.97 8.19
C ALA A 93 -3.70 -10.21 9.41
N MET A 94 -4.01 -11.46 9.76
CA MET A 94 -4.89 -11.85 10.87
C MET A 94 -6.23 -11.10 10.88
N THR A 95 -6.80 -10.88 9.70
CA THR A 95 -8.12 -10.25 9.52
C THR A 95 -9.21 -11.32 9.41
N PRO A 96 -10.51 -10.96 9.56
CA PRO A 96 -11.62 -11.88 9.32
C PRO A 96 -11.64 -12.52 7.91
N PHE A 97 -10.95 -11.92 6.93
CA PHE A 97 -10.84 -12.42 5.56
C PHE A 97 -9.48 -13.07 5.26
N SER A 98 -8.60 -13.17 6.25
CA SER A 98 -7.34 -13.87 6.10
C SER A 98 -7.58 -15.38 5.99
N PRO A 99 -6.85 -16.09 5.11
CA PRO A 99 -6.98 -17.53 5.01
C PRO A 99 -6.52 -18.23 6.30
N LYS A 100 -7.02 -19.43 6.56
CA LYS A 100 -6.56 -20.29 7.66
C LYS A 100 -5.11 -20.72 7.45
N ASP A 101 -4.75 -20.99 6.20
CA ASP A 101 -3.38 -21.30 5.81
C ASP A 101 -2.50 -20.06 5.98
N VAL A 102 -1.35 -20.21 6.58
CA VAL A 102 -0.39 -19.13 6.78
C VAL A 102 0.77 -19.30 5.82
N THR A 103 0.90 -18.35 4.91
CA THR A 103 2.01 -18.30 3.94
C THR A 103 3.14 -17.46 4.52
N ILE A 104 4.38 -17.95 4.37
CA ILE A 104 5.61 -17.27 4.80
C ILE A 104 6.60 -17.23 3.64
N TYR A 105 7.27 -16.09 3.50
CA TYR A 105 8.40 -15.90 2.61
C TYR A 105 9.67 -15.78 3.44
N SER A 106 10.68 -16.59 3.18
CA SER A 106 11.95 -16.57 3.91
C SER A 106 13.08 -17.13 3.05
N ASN A 107 14.28 -16.60 3.21
CA ASN A 107 15.50 -17.16 2.66
C ASN A 107 16.35 -17.89 3.70
N CYS A 108 15.83 -18.11 4.91
CA CYS A 108 16.47 -18.86 5.97
C CYS A 108 16.36 -20.39 5.74
N ASP A 109 17.24 -21.15 6.38
CA ASP A 109 17.28 -22.63 6.23
C ASP A 109 16.15 -23.33 6.97
N GLU A 110 15.74 -22.74 8.10
CA GLU A 110 14.63 -23.23 8.90
C GLU A 110 13.68 -22.09 9.23
N VAL A 111 12.37 -22.37 9.22
CA VAL A 111 11.32 -21.45 9.65
C VAL A 111 10.48 -22.07 10.74
N ARG A 112 10.35 -21.38 11.86
CA ARG A 112 9.46 -21.74 12.95
C ARG A 112 8.31 -20.75 13.03
N LEU A 113 7.07 -21.24 13.02
CA LEU A 113 5.86 -20.46 13.15
C LEU A 113 5.12 -20.82 14.42
N THR A 114 4.84 -19.84 15.26
CA THR A 114 4.02 -19.97 16.47
C THR A 114 2.72 -19.19 16.28
N TYR A 115 1.59 -19.84 16.57
CA TYR A 115 0.28 -19.19 16.61
C TYR A 115 -0.23 -19.12 18.05
N CYS A 116 -0.41 -17.93 18.56
CA CYS A 116 -0.83 -17.59 19.92
C CYS A 116 0.15 -18.05 21.02
N LYS A 117 0.06 -17.42 22.18
CA LYS A 117 0.86 -17.75 23.35
C LYS A 117 0.55 -19.16 23.87
N GLY A 118 1.59 -19.99 23.96
CA GLY A 118 1.43 -21.39 24.35
C GLY A 118 0.73 -22.24 23.29
N GLY A 119 0.63 -21.75 22.07
CA GLY A 119 0.04 -22.44 20.93
C GLY A 119 0.97 -23.47 20.30
N LYS A 120 0.46 -24.10 19.25
CA LYS A 120 1.24 -25.09 18.48
C LYS A 120 2.33 -24.40 17.68
N GLU A 121 3.51 -24.97 17.66
CA GLU A 121 4.62 -24.61 16.79
C GLU A 121 4.60 -25.47 15.51
N TYR A 122 4.96 -24.84 14.41
CA TYR A 122 5.08 -25.44 13.09
C TYR A 122 6.50 -25.18 12.60
N THR A 123 7.17 -26.20 12.10
CA THR A 123 8.55 -26.10 11.62
C THR A 123 8.65 -26.49 10.15
N TYR A 124 9.44 -25.76 9.40
CA TYR A 124 9.79 -26.04 8.01
C TYR A 124 11.32 -26.01 7.88
N HIS A 125 11.87 -27.01 7.25
CA HIS A 125 13.27 -27.09 6.88
C HIS A 125 13.38 -26.95 5.36
N LYS A 126 14.26 -26.09 4.90
CA LYS A 126 14.52 -25.90 3.48
C LYS A 126 15.13 -27.19 2.92
N PRO A 127 14.52 -27.79 1.87
CA PRO A 127 15.08 -28.99 1.28
C PRO A 127 16.45 -28.74 0.66
N ALA A 128 17.37 -29.63 0.91
CA ALA A 128 18.66 -29.63 0.24
C ALA A 128 18.47 -30.06 -1.23
N ASN A 129 19.02 -29.27 -2.18
CA ASN A 129 19.04 -29.59 -3.62
C ASN A 129 17.65 -29.72 -4.30
N GLU A 130 16.63 -29.03 -3.83
CA GLU A 130 15.37 -28.97 -4.54
C GLU A 130 15.52 -28.10 -5.82
N ALA A 131 15.03 -28.64 -6.95
CA ALA A 131 14.95 -27.85 -8.17
C ALA A 131 13.82 -26.81 -8.06
N GLY A 132 14.01 -25.62 -8.62
CA GLY A 132 13.02 -24.54 -8.59
C GLY A 132 13.53 -23.29 -7.91
N MET A 133 12.63 -22.55 -7.29
CA MET A 133 12.97 -21.32 -6.58
C MET A 133 14.00 -21.53 -5.47
N PRO A 134 15.01 -20.64 -5.34
CA PRO A 134 16.03 -20.73 -4.29
C PRO A 134 15.43 -20.81 -2.87
N SER A 135 14.31 -20.12 -2.66
CA SER A 135 13.55 -20.13 -1.41
C SER A 135 12.08 -20.40 -1.72
N PRO A 136 11.62 -21.66 -1.62
CA PRO A 136 10.24 -22.04 -1.90
C PRO A 136 9.26 -21.28 -0.99
N VAL A 137 8.06 -21.01 -1.51
CA VAL A 137 6.97 -20.42 -0.73
C VAL A 137 6.51 -21.44 0.33
N ILE A 138 6.57 -21.06 1.59
CA ILE A 138 6.21 -21.90 2.73
C ILE A 138 4.74 -21.66 3.05
N THR A 139 3.95 -22.73 3.17
CA THR A 139 2.54 -22.64 3.57
C THR A 139 2.23 -23.67 4.66
N PHE A 140 1.94 -23.17 5.85
CA PHE A 140 1.45 -23.97 6.97
C PHE A 140 -0.07 -24.06 6.91
N LYS A 141 -0.60 -25.27 6.90
CA LYS A 141 -2.03 -25.54 6.74
C LYS A 141 -2.80 -25.42 8.05
N ASP A 142 -4.04 -24.91 7.98
CA ASP A 142 -5.00 -24.82 9.08
C ASP A 142 -4.42 -24.20 10.38
N VAL A 143 -3.66 -23.12 10.27
CA VAL A 143 -3.01 -22.46 11.41
C VAL A 143 -3.90 -21.38 12.01
N PHE A 144 -4.35 -20.39 11.19
CA PHE A 144 -5.08 -19.23 11.67
C PHE A 144 -6.57 -19.52 11.85
N ASP A 145 -7.08 -19.26 13.06
CA ASP A 145 -8.51 -19.36 13.38
C ASP A 145 -9.04 -18.02 13.93
N VAL A 146 -9.82 -17.32 13.10
CA VAL A 146 -10.45 -16.05 13.48
C VAL A 146 -11.43 -16.19 14.65
N MET A 147 -12.04 -17.35 14.82
CA MET A 147 -12.97 -17.57 15.94
C MET A 147 -12.22 -17.74 17.26
N TYR A 148 -11.04 -18.35 17.22
CA TYR A 148 -10.15 -18.44 18.37
C TYR A 148 -9.60 -17.05 18.76
N ASP A 149 -9.19 -16.23 17.78
CA ASP A 149 -8.81 -14.83 18.03
C ASP A 149 -9.96 -14.04 18.71
N LYS A 150 -11.18 -14.16 18.20
CA LYS A 150 -12.36 -13.53 18.82
C LYS A 150 -12.62 -14.03 20.24
N LYS A 151 -12.39 -15.32 20.52
CA LYS A 151 -12.50 -15.90 21.86
C LYS A 151 -11.48 -15.27 22.80
N LEU A 152 -10.21 -15.20 22.41
CA LEU A 152 -9.15 -14.53 23.19
C LEU A 152 -9.49 -13.05 23.45
N SER A 153 -10.03 -12.37 22.45
CA SER A 153 -10.46 -10.98 22.58
C SER A 153 -11.56 -10.80 23.64
N ARG A 154 -12.57 -11.66 23.63
CA ARG A 154 -13.67 -11.65 24.63
C ARG A 154 -13.16 -11.96 26.04
N GLN A 155 -12.12 -12.76 26.17
CA GLN A 155 -11.47 -13.10 27.44
C GLN A 155 -10.48 -12.02 27.92
N LYS A 156 -10.35 -10.89 27.23
CA LYS A 156 -9.35 -9.83 27.48
C LYS A 156 -7.91 -10.32 27.38
N LYS A 157 -7.66 -11.38 26.61
CA LYS A 157 -6.34 -11.97 26.34
C LYS A 157 -5.81 -11.60 24.94
N GLN A 158 -6.04 -10.35 24.52
CA GLN A 158 -5.69 -9.90 23.17
C GLN A 158 -4.19 -9.99 22.88
N ALA A 159 -3.36 -9.75 23.89
CA ALA A 159 -1.91 -9.84 23.77
C ALA A 159 -1.40 -11.27 23.50
N ASP A 160 -2.22 -12.28 23.80
CA ASP A 160 -1.88 -13.69 23.56
C ASP A 160 -2.18 -14.14 22.11
N SER A 161 -2.87 -13.30 21.32
CA SER A 161 -3.19 -13.59 19.92
C SER A 161 -2.15 -12.95 18.99
N TYR A 162 -1.35 -13.78 18.32
CA TYR A 162 -0.35 -13.36 17.34
C TYR A 162 0.11 -14.54 16.48
N LEU A 163 0.68 -14.21 15.34
CA LEU A 163 1.55 -15.06 14.56
C LEU A 163 2.99 -14.57 14.75
N LEU A 164 3.89 -15.44 15.12
CA LEU A 164 5.33 -15.16 15.22
C LEU A 164 6.07 -16.13 14.32
N ALA A 165 6.78 -15.62 13.34
CA ALA A 165 7.68 -16.40 12.50
C ALA A 165 9.13 -16.06 12.85
N GLU A 166 9.94 -17.09 13.01
CA GLU A 166 11.37 -17.04 13.28
C GLU A 166 12.11 -17.76 12.16
N GLY A 167 13.04 -17.06 11.53
CA GLY A 167 13.94 -17.63 10.54
C GLY A 167 15.27 -18.01 11.20
N LEU A 168 15.70 -19.25 11.00
CA LEU A 168 16.92 -19.78 11.62
C LEU A 168 17.95 -20.13 10.55
N MET A 169 19.22 -19.86 10.88
CA MET A 169 20.41 -20.31 10.17
C MET A 169 21.37 -20.90 11.17
N ASP A 170 21.90 -22.08 10.90
CA ASP A 170 22.76 -22.84 11.84
C ASP A 170 22.14 -22.96 13.24
N GLY A 171 20.82 -23.16 13.30
CA GLY A 171 20.06 -23.30 14.55
C GLY A 171 19.89 -22.00 15.36
N LYS A 172 20.34 -20.84 14.84
CA LYS A 172 20.19 -19.53 15.49
C LYS A 172 19.11 -18.71 14.80
N VAL A 173 18.27 -18.04 15.58
CA VAL A 173 17.29 -17.10 15.06
C VAL A 173 18.01 -15.87 14.53
N VAL A 174 17.86 -15.60 13.22
CA VAL A 174 18.50 -14.48 12.51
C VAL A 174 17.50 -13.45 11.98
N ALA A 175 16.24 -13.83 11.85
CA ALA A 175 15.17 -12.94 11.41
C ALA A 175 13.85 -13.28 12.12
N THR A 176 13.03 -12.27 12.41
CA THR A 176 11.72 -12.45 13.05
C THR A 176 10.68 -11.55 12.41
N HIS A 177 9.47 -12.06 12.28
CA HIS A 177 8.32 -11.24 11.91
C HIS A 177 7.11 -11.62 12.76
N LYS A 178 6.45 -10.62 13.33
CA LYS A 178 5.27 -10.81 14.19
C LYS A 178 4.07 -10.06 13.62
N VAL A 179 2.94 -10.74 13.55
CA VAL A 179 1.64 -10.14 13.16
C VAL A 179 0.67 -10.31 14.31
N THR A 180 -0.09 -9.26 14.60
CA THR A 180 -1.15 -9.25 15.61
C THR A 180 -2.46 -8.76 15.00
N PRO A 181 -3.62 -9.28 15.45
CA PRO A 181 -4.90 -8.78 14.99
C PRO A 181 -5.10 -7.33 15.40
N THR A 182 -5.50 -6.50 14.46
CA THR A 182 -5.75 -5.07 14.70
C THR A 182 -7.03 -4.87 15.50
N ARG A 183 -7.00 -3.99 16.47
CA ARG A 183 -8.14 -3.60 17.31
C ARG A 183 -8.88 -2.39 16.73
N ARG A 184 -9.59 -1.65 17.59
CA ARG A 184 -10.30 -0.43 17.20
C ARG A 184 -9.29 0.61 16.73
N PRO A 185 -9.53 1.30 15.63
CA PRO A 185 -8.72 2.45 15.24
C PRO A 185 -8.68 3.50 16.35
N SER A 186 -7.51 4.04 16.64
CA SER A 186 -7.30 5.03 17.71
C SER A 186 -6.38 6.17 17.32
N LYS A 187 -5.48 5.97 16.37
CA LYS A 187 -4.52 6.97 15.91
C LYS A 187 -4.16 6.78 14.45
N LEU A 188 -3.66 7.84 13.84
CA LEU A 188 -2.89 7.74 12.60
C LEU A 188 -1.41 7.55 12.93
N LEU A 189 -0.72 6.84 12.04
CA LEU A 189 0.72 6.86 11.91
C LEU A 189 1.05 7.66 10.65
N LEU A 190 2.16 8.38 10.65
CA LEU A 190 2.60 9.19 9.51
C LEU A 190 4.11 9.07 9.38
N TRP A 191 4.61 8.70 8.19
CA TRP A 191 6.04 8.54 7.91
C TRP A 191 6.35 8.83 6.45
N ALA A 192 7.60 9.16 6.15
CA ALA A 192 8.11 9.20 4.78
C ALA A 192 8.54 7.80 4.33
N ASP A 193 8.45 7.51 3.04
CA ASP A 193 8.89 6.22 2.44
C ASP A 193 10.41 6.00 2.56
N ASP A 194 11.18 7.06 2.74
CA ASP A 194 12.58 7.04 3.13
C ASP A 194 12.76 7.66 4.51
N GLU A 195 13.12 6.85 5.50
CA GLU A 195 13.37 7.31 6.88
C GLU A 195 14.56 8.27 6.99
N LYS A 196 15.46 8.25 6.03
CA LYS A 196 16.64 9.10 5.95
C LYS A 196 16.50 10.24 4.94
N VAL A 197 15.28 10.55 4.57
CA VAL A 197 15.00 11.55 3.54
C VAL A 197 15.68 12.88 3.87
N GLN A 198 16.50 13.35 2.94
CA GLN A 198 17.12 14.67 2.93
C GLN A 198 16.66 15.38 1.67
N MET A 199 15.53 16.06 1.78
CA MET A 199 14.98 16.78 0.64
C MET A 199 15.82 18.01 0.31
N LYS A 200 16.10 18.21 -0.98
CA LYS A 200 16.73 19.42 -1.50
C LYS A 200 15.67 20.47 -1.78
N ALA A 201 15.95 21.71 -1.41
CA ALA A 201 15.08 22.85 -1.70
C ALA A 201 15.35 23.35 -3.13
N ASP A 202 15.08 22.51 -4.14
CA ASP A 202 15.28 22.78 -5.57
C ASP A 202 13.96 22.97 -6.34
N GLY A 203 12.81 22.86 -5.64
CA GLY A 203 11.48 23.00 -6.22
C GLY A 203 10.98 21.75 -6.95
N SER A 204 11.76 20.68 -7.02
CA SER A 204 11.41 19.47 -7.76
C SER A 204 11.56 18.17 -6.94
N ASP A 205 12.31 18.20 -5.84
CA ASP A 205 12.53 17.01 -5.02
C ASP A 205 11.22 16.56 -4.35
N ILE A 206 10.91 15.26 -4.47
CA ILE A 206 9.63 14.68 -4.07
C ILE A 206 9.86 13.50 -3.12
N VAL A 207 9.05 13.43 -2.07
CA VAL A 207 8.98 12.30 -1.17
C VAL A 207 7.54 11.78 -1.07
N THR A 208 7.37 10.46 -0.93
CA THR A 208 6.08 9.87 -0.59
C THR A 208 5.90 9.90 0.93
N VAL A 209 4.81 10.49 1.38
CA VAL A 209 4.40 10.45 2.79
C VAL A 209 3.19 9.52 2.92
N ILE A 210 3.25 8.60 3.86
CA ILE A 210 2.25 7.55 4.05
C ILE A 210 1.57 7.78 5.40
N ALA A 211 0.23 7.92 5.37
CA ALA A 211 -0.60 7.85 6.56
C ALA A 211 -1.19 6.46 6.70
N ALA A 212 -1.26 5.93 7.93
CA ALA A 212 -1.91 4.66 8.21
C ALA A 212 -2.87 4.78 9.39
N ILE A 213 -4.03 4.13 9.26
CA ILE A 213 -4.97 3.98 10.36
C ILE A 213 -4.48 2.85 11.27
N ALA A 214 -4.24 3.14 12.55
CA ALA A 214 -3.70 2.19 13.50
C ALA A 214 -4.53 2.09 14.78
N ASP A 215 -4.37 0.97 15.48
CA ASP A 215 -4.86 0.80 16.84
C ASP A 215 -3.91 1.42 17.89
N GLU A 216 -4.26 1.32 19.16
CA GLU A 216 -3.45 1.84 20.27
C GLU A 216 -2.01 1.30 20.30
N ASN A 217 -1.81 0.05 19.83
CA ASN A 217 -0.51 -0.61 19.79
C ASN A 217 0.28 -0.31 18.52
N GLY A 218 -0.28 0.47 17.58
CA GLY A 218 0.36 0.79 16.31
C GLY A 218 0.14 -0.25 15.21
N ASN A 219 -0.70 -1.25 15.41
CA ASN A 219 -1.02 -2.21 14.37
C ASN A 219 -1.94 -1.57 13.32
N ILE A 220 -1.55 -1.63 12.05
CA ILE A 220 -2.29 -1.01 10.95
C ILE A 220 -3.61 -1.73 10.72
N LYS A 221 -4.71 -1.00 10.73
CA LYS A 221 -6.06 -1.48 10.43
C LYS A 221 -6.22 -1.68 8.92
N ARG A 222 -5.98 -2.89 8.44
CA ARG A 222 -6.00 -3.20 7.00
C ARG A 222 -7.38 -3.07 6.35
N LEU A 223 -8.44 -3.38 7.11
CA LEU A 223 -9.82 -3.31 6.64
C LEU A 223 -10.50 -2.10 7.28
N ASN A 224 -10.55 -1.01 6.57
CA ASN A 224 -11.32 0.19 6.92
C ASN A 224 -11.65 0.97 5.64
N ASN A 225 -12.56 1.93 5.76
CA ASN A 225 -13.06 2.79 4.68
C ASN A 225 -12.94 4.28 5.04
N TYR A 226 -11.95 4.64 5.85
CA TYR A 226 -11.69 6.04 6.16
C TYR A 226 -11.13 6.77 4.94
N GLU A 227 -11.31 8.09 4.97
CA GLU A 227 -10.62 9.04 4.10
C GLU A 227 -9.71 9.90 4.95
N VAL A 228 -8.48 10.11 4.49
CA VAL A 228 -7.45 10.90 5.16
C VAL A 228 -7.27 12.20 4.40
N LYS A 229 -7.38 13.31 5.13
CA LYS A 229 -7.02 14.65 4.67
C LYS A 229 -5.61 14.97 5.12
N PHE A 230 -4.80 15.46 4.18
CA PHE A 230 -3.45 15.96 4.43
C PHE A 230 -3.47 17.49 4.39
N GLU A 231 -2.77 18.10 5.34
CA GLU A 231 -2.54 19.53 5.44
C GLU A 231 -1.02 19.76 5.51
N ILE A 232 -0.54 20.82 4.86
CA ILE A 232 0.89 21.10 4.79
C ILE A 232 1.15 22.57 5.15
N GLU A 233 2.23 22.79 5.90
CA GLU A 233 2.74 24.10 6.26
C GLU A 233 4.26 24.16 6.01
N GLY A 234 4.80 25.35 5.76
CA GLY A 234 6.24 25.57 5.58
C GLY A 234 6.72 25.44 4.13
N GLN A 235 7.90 24.85 3.93
CA GLN A 235 8.63 24.89 2.65
C GLN A 235 8.35 23.68 1.77
N GLY A 236 7.08 23.28 1.66
CA GLY A 236 6.62 22.19 0.82
C GLY A 236 5.25 22.41 0.21
N GLN A 237 4.91 21.56 -0.75
CA GLN A 237 3.62 21.54 -1.44
C GLN A 237 3.12 20.10 -1.55
N LEU A 238 1.81 19.89 -1.34
CA LEU A 238 1.17 18.64 -1.70
C LEU A 238 1.04 18.54 -3.23
N VAL A 239 1.44 17.40 -3.78
CA VAL A 239 1.13 17.04 -5.17
C VAL A 239 -0.21 16.30 -5.16
N ALA A 240 -1.24 17.00 -4.66
CA ALA A 240 -2.59 16.48 -4.48
C ALA A 240 -3.53 17.65 -4.20
N ASP A 241 -4.76 17.58 -4.68
CA ASP A 241 -5.78 18.58 -4.41
C ASP A 241 -7.19 17.97 -4.37
N GLU A 242 -8.17 18.77 -3.98
CA GLU A 242 -9.57 18.38 -3.93
C GLU A 242 -10.17 18.23 -5.35
N GLU A 243 -9.68 18.97 -6.33
CA GLU A 243 -10.17 18.93 -7.71
C GLU A 243 -9.83 17.61 -8.41
N THR A 244 -8.67 17.03 -8.09
CA THR A 244 -8.25 15.72 -8.62
C THR A 244 -8.68 14.55 -7.74
N PHE A 245 -9.43 14.79 -6.66
CA PHE A 245 -9.86 13.79 -5.68
C PHE A 245 -8.69 12.99 -5.06
N THR A 246 -7.53 13.62 -4.97
CA THR A 246 -6.34 13.01 -4.40
C THR A 246 -6.07 13.45 -2.97
N ASN A 247 -6.78 14.49 -2.50
CA ASN A 247 -6.82 14.93 -1.11
C ASN A 247 -8.20 15.56 -0.79
N PRO A 248 -9.07 14.97 0.04
CA PRO A 248 -8.81 13.79 0.88
C PRO A 248 -8.68 12.49 0.08
N ARG A 249 -7.93 11.54 0.63
CA ARG A 249 -7.62 10.28 -0.01
C ARG A 249 -8.25 9.09 0.71
N PRO A 250 -8.95 8.20 -0.02
CA PRO A 250 -9.46 6.98 0.58
C PRO A 250 -8.31 6.05 1.01
N VAL A 251 -8.49 5.42 2.16
CA VAL A 251 -7.55 4.45 2.69
C VAL A 251 -7.68 3.12 1.93
N LEU A 252 -6.59 2.63 1.38
CA LEU A 252 -6.50 1.33 0.73
C LEU A 252 -5.57 0.42 1.51
N TRP A 253 -6.08 -0.73 1.92
CA TRP A 253 -5.32 -1.71 2.73
C TRP A 253 -4.65 -1.11 3.98
N GLY A 254 -5.33 -0.15 4.60
CA GLY A 254 -4.91 0.49 5.84
C GLY A 254 -4.04 1.72 5.68
N THR A 255 -3.64 2.11 4.48
CA THR A 255 -2.76 3.24 4.21
C THR A 255 -3.34 4.21 3.18
N ALA A 256 -2.92 5.47 3.27
CA ALA A 256 -3.20 6.53 2.31
C ALA A 256 -1.88 7.27 2.03
N PRO A 257 -1.29 7.14 0.85
CA PRO A 257 -0.08 7.85 0.48
C PRO A 257 -0.39 9.23 -0.14
N VAL A 258 0.53 10.17 0.01
CA VAL A 258 0.53 11.47 -0.68
C VAL A 258 1.95 11.82 -1.11
N LEU A 259 2.09 12.54 -2.22
CA LEU A 259 3.38 13.07 -2.66
C LEU A 259 3.57 14.50 -2.12
N VAL A 260 4.74 14.75 -1.58
CA VAL A 260 5.16 16.06 -1.06
C VAL A 260 6.36 16.53 -1.85
N ARG A 261 6.29 17.73 -2.41
CA ARG A 261 7.35 18.37 -3.17
C ARG A 261 7.95 19.53 -2.38
N SER A 262 9.28 19.68 -2.42
CA SER A 262 9.98 20.81 -1.83
C SER A 262 9.68 22.13 -2.57
N THR A 263 9.81 23.27 -1.88
CA THR A 263 9.95 24.58 -2.51
C THR A 263 11.43 24.86 -2.84
N THR A 264 11.71 26.03 -3.40
CA THR A 264 13.09 26.51 -3.64
C THR A 264 13.74 27.16 -2.42
N THR A 265 13.02 27.26 -1.30
CA THR A 265 13.51 27.84 -0.05
C THR A 265 13.79 26.74 0.95
N PRO A 266 15.01 26.63 1.52
CA PRO A 266 15.31 25.68 2.59
C PRO A 266 14.49 25.99 3.85
N GLY A 267 14.15 24.92 4.59
CA GLY A 267 13.42 25.05 5.85
C GLY A 267 12.77 23.74 6.26
N GLU A 268 11.64 23.82 6.94
CA GLU A 268 10.87 22.67 7.38
C GLU A 268 9.56 22.56 6.62
N ILE A 269 9.17 21.32 6.34
CA ILE A 269 7.86 20.95 5.82
C ILE A 269 7.13 20.25 6.96
N LYS A 270 6.05 20.85 7.46
CA LYS A 270 5.17 20.23 8.45
C LYS A 270 3.95 19.66 7.77
N ILE A 271 3.73 18.37 7.91
CA ILE A 271 2.61 17.65 7.32
C ILE A 271 1.74 17.11 8.44
N ARG A 272 0.43 17.35 8.35
CA ARG A 272 -0.57 16.80 9.25
C ARG A 272 -1.54 15.93 8.49
N ALA A 273 -1.80 14.74 9.03
CA ALA A 273 -2.82 13.83 8.52
C ALA A 273 -3.95 13.66 9.53
N SER A 274 -5.20 13.77 9.07
CA SER A 274 -6.40 13.59 9.88
C SER A 274 -7.46 12.82 9.10
N VAL A 275 -8.38 12.12 9.77
CA VAL A 275 -9.53 11.52 9.10
C VAL A 275 -10.61 12.56 8.86
N VAL A 276 -11.26 12.51 7.70
CA VAL A 276 -12.31 13.45 7.30
C VAL A 276 -13.54 13.30 8.20
N TRP A 277 -13.96 12.07 8.47
CA TRP A 277 -15.11 11.79 9.32
C TRP A 277 -14.76 11.89 10.81
N GLN A 278 -15.41 12.83 11.50
CA GLN A 278 -15.24 13.07 12.92
C GLN A 278 -16.39 12.41 13.72
N GLY A 279 -16.05 11.71 14.79
CA GLY A 279 -17.01 11.03 15.65
C GLY A 279 -16.42 10.64 17.01
N LYS A 280 -17.20 9.97 17.85
CA LYS A 280 -16.79 9.60 19.22
C LYS A 280 -15.46 8.80 19.29
N HIS A 281 -15.09 8.15 18.21
CA HIS A 281 -13.92 7.27 18.11
C HIS A 281 -13.01 7.65 16.96
N THR A 282 -12.94 8.94 16.65
CA THR A 282 -12.04 9.46 15.63
C THR A 282 -10.59 9.16 16.00
N PRO A 283 -9.80 8.56 15.10
CA PRO A 283 -8.37 8.38 15.33
C PRO A 283 -7.67 9.72 15.54
N VAL A 284 -6.73 9.75 16.48
CA VAL A 284 -5.92 10.95 16.73
C VAL A 284 -5.09 11.27 15.49
N PRO A 285 -5.07 12.54 15.02
CA PRO A 285 -4.22 12.96 13.91
C PRO A 285 -2.73 12.72 14.17
N ALA A 286 -1.95 12.61 13.10
CA ALA A 286 -0.50 12.51 13.16
C ALA A 286 0.16 13.70 12.46
N GLU A 287 1.35 14.06 12.90
CA GLU A 287 2.19 15.10 12.32
C GLU A 287 3.57 14.54 11.98
N LEU A 288 4.16 15.03 10.89
CA LEU A 288 5.50 14.70 10.43
C LEU A 288 6.20 15.98 10.03
N ILE A 289 7.47 16.13 10.42
CA ILE A 289 8.31 17.24 10.01
C ILE A 289 9.45 16.68 9.16
N ILE A 290 9.62 17.24 7.96
CA ILE A 290 10.68 16.89 7.03
C ILE A 290 11.55 18.12 6.80
N PRO A 291 12.86 18.08 7.12
CA PRO A 291 13.76 19.20 6.82
C PRO A 291 14.10 19.24 5.33
N THR A 292 14.25 20.45 4.78
CA THR A 292 14.79 20.68 3.44
C THR A 292 16.08 21.46 3.50
N PHE A 293 17.03 21.08 2.65
CA PHE A 293 18.39 21.60 2.64
C PHE A 293 18.64 22.44 1.38
N PRO A 294 19.54 23.43 1.45
CA PRO A 294 19.93 24.21 0.28
C PRO A 294 20.38 23.32 -0.87
N SER A 295 19.97 23.66 -2.09
CA SER A 295 20.47 23.05 -3.32
C SER A 295 21.36 24.04 -4.07
N GLU A 296 22.51 23.55 -4.55
CA GLU A 296 23.39 24.34 -5.43
C GLU A 296 22.81 24.47 -6.85
N HIS A 297 21.93 23.54 -7.23
CA HIS A 297 21.30 23.49 -8.53
C HIS A 297 19.77 23.56 -8.39
N MET A 298 19.17 24.60 -8.89
CA MET A 298 17.72 24.65 -9.07
C MET A 298 17.36 23.87 -10.35
N LEU A 299 16.52 22.86 -10.22
CA LEU A 299 16.04 22.06 -11.36
C LEU A 299 14.74 22.61 -11.94
N VAL A 300 14.09 23.55 -11.23
CA VAL A 300 12.90 24.26 -11.72
C VAL A 300 13.21 25.74 -11.74
N ALA A 301 12.70 26.40 -12.76
CA ALA A 301 12.76 27.81 -12.99
C ALA A 301 12.54 28.67 -11.75
N ASP A 302 13.08 29.85 -11.77
CA ASP A 302 13.16 30.76 -10.65
C ASP A 302 11.78 31.11 -10.03
N LYS A 303 11.83 31.81 -8.92
CA LYS A 303 10.64 32.16 -8.11
C LYS A 303 9.53 32.85 -8.90
N GLU A 304 9.88 33.58 -9.96
CA GLU A 304 8.93 34.32 -10.79
C GLU A 304 8.16 33.40 -11.74
N GLU A 305 8.81 32.38 -12.33
CA GLU A 305 8.15 31.37 -13.17
C GLU A 305 7.24 30.47 -12.35
N LEU A 306 7.63 30.10 -11.11
CA LEU A 306 6.76 29.34 -10.19
C LEU A 306 5.52 30.13 -9.79
N THR A 307 5.66 31.44 -9.54
CA THR A 307 4.54 32.32 -9.21
C THR A 307 3.62 32.53 -10.41
N GLN A 308 4.19 32.64 -11.62
CA GLN A 308 3.42 32.72 -12.86
C GLN A 308 2.73 31.39 -13.21
N ALA A 309 3.39 30.26 -13.00
CA ALA A 309 2.80 28.94 -13.20
C ALA A 309 1.67 28.68 -12.20
N GLN A 310 1.81 29.10 -10.94
CA GLN A 310 0.77 28.98 -9.91
C GLN A 310 -0.43 29.92 -10.18
N SER A 311 -0.19 31.15 -10.66
CA SER A 311 -1.27 32.05 -11.06
C SER A 311 -1.98 31.56 -12.31
N ALA A 312 -1.24 31.04 -13.30
CA ALA A 312 -1.82 30.43 -14.51
C ALA A 312 -2.61 29.15 -14.20
N SER A 313 -2.14 28.34 -13.23
CA SER A 313 -2.84 27.15 -12.75
C SER A 313 -4.14 27.51 -12.02
N LYS A 314 -4.13 28.54 -11.16
CA LYS A 314 -5.35 29.05 -10.50
C LYS A 314 -6.35 29.63 -11.49
N ASP A 315 -5.88 30.33 -12.50
CA ASP A 315 -6.75 30.88 -13.57
C ASP A 315 -7.29 29.78 -14.49
N ALA A 316 -6.50 28.74 -14.75
CA ALA A 316 -6.96 27.53 -15.47
C ALA A 316 -7.95 26.73 -14.63
N GLY A 317 -7.69 26.55 -13.32
CA GLY A 317 -8.60 25.89 -12.37
C GLY A 317 -9.94 26.63 -12.26
N ASN A 318 -9.92 27.95 -12.15
CA ASN A 318 -11.15 28.75 -12.16
C ASN A 318 -11.94 28.65 -13.48
N LYS A 319 -11.26 28.52 -14.62
CA LYS A 319 -11.92 28.27 -15.92
C LYS A 319 -12.48 26.87 -16.05
N VAL A 320 -11.77 25.85 -15.52
CA VAL A 320 -12.23 24.46 -15.49
C VAL A 320 -13.42 24.33 -14.54
N ASN A 321 -13.40 24.96 -13.38
CA ASN A 321 -14.53 24.95 -12.44
C ASN A 321 -15.77 25.66 -13.01
N ALA A 322 -15.60 26.75 -13.75
CA ALA A 322 -16.71 27.40 -14.45
C ALA A 322 -17.29 26.46 -15.54
N ALA A 323 -16.44 25.80 -16.32
CA ALA A 323 -16.87 24.84 -17.35
C ALA A 323 -17.48 23.57 -16.74
N SER A 324 -16.96 23.08 -15.61
CA SER A 324 -17.53 21.95 -14.86
C SER A 324 -18.90 22.27 -14.30
N SER A 325 -19.07 23.46 -13.71
CA SER A 325 -20.37 23.94 -13.21
C SER A 325 -21.43 24.05 -14.31
N ASP A 326 -21.04 24.50 -15.50
CA ASP A 326 -21.95 24.56 -16.65
C ASP A 326 -22.27 23.15 -17.21
N CYS A 327 -21.30 22.24 -17.19
CA CYS A 327 -21.51 20.85 -17.56
C CYS A 327 -22.45 20.13 -16.57
N GLU A 328 -22.28 20.33 -15.27
CA GLU A 328 -23.15 19.77 -14.22
C GLU A 328 -24.59 20.30 -14.33
N LYS A 329 -24.77 21.60 -14.57
CA LYS A 329 -26.08 22.18 -14.83
C LYS A 329 -26.74 21.55 -16.05
N ARG A 330 -25.98 21.37 -17.13
CA ARG A 330 -26.49 20.75 -18.36
C ARG A 330 -26.86 19.29 -18.18
N VAL A 331 -26.07 18.52 -17.41
CA VAL A 331 -26.40 17.13 -17.05
C VAL A 331 -27.69 17.09 -16.21
N LEU A 332 -27.87 17.99 -15.27
CA LEU A 332 -29.07 18.06 -14.45
C LEU A 332 -30.32 18.39 -15.28
N GLU A 333 -30.19 19.36 -16.19
CA GLU A 333 -31.26 19.70 -17.14
C GLU A 333 -31.65 18.51 -18.01
N LEU A 334 -30.67 17.80 -18.58
CA LEU A 334 -30.92 16.62 -19.41
C LEU A 334 -31.57 15.47 -18.62
N GLN A 335 -31.16 15.28 -17.33
CA GLN A 335 -31.79 14.31 -16.45
C GLN A 335 -33.24 14.66 -16.13
N GLN A 336 -33.57 15.95 -15.94
CA GLN A 336 -34.93 16.41 -15.72
C GLN A 336 -35.79 16.23 -16.99
N GLU A 337 -35.22 16.49 -18.16
CA GLU A 337 -35.88 16.30 -19.43
C GLU A 337 -36.15 14.81 -19.71
N LEU A 338 -35.19 13.94 -19.46
CA LEU A 338 -35.35 12.49 -19.56
C LEU A 338 -36.46 11.94 -18.63
N ASN A 339 -36.49 12.44 -17.38
CA ASN A 339 -37.55 12.06 -16.45
C ASN A 339 -38.93 12.53 -16.90
N ARG A 340 -39.05 13.71 -17.51
CA ARG A 340 -40.31 14.20 -18.11
C ARG A 340 -40.78 13.33 -19.29
N VAL A 341 -39.85 12.90 -20.13
CA VAL A 341 -40.16 12.00 -21.24
C VAL A 341 -40.63 10.65 -20.74
N LYS A 342 -39.96 10.06 -19.78
CA LYS A 342 -40.36 8.79 -19.16
C LYS A 342 -41.73 8.87 -18.48
N LEU A 343 -42.04 9.99 -17.79
CA LEU A 343 -43.37 10.17 -17.21
C LEU A 343 -44.47 10.19 -18.30
N LYS A 344 -44.26 10.92 -19.39
CA LYS A 344 -45.20 10.96 -20.51
C LYS A 344 -45.38 9.61 -21.21
N GLU A 345 -44.32 8.79 -21.28
CA GLU A 345 -44.41 7.43 -21.79
C GLU A 345 -45.27 6.51 -20.90
N VAL A 346 -45.07 6.65 -19.56
CA VAL A 346 -45.90 5.91 -18.59
C VAL A 346 -47.33 6.34 -18.61
N GLU A 347 -47.63 7.65 -18.69
CA GLU A 347 -48.99 8.19 -18.82
C GLU A 347 -49.65 7.72 -20.11
N LYS A 348 -48.91 7.66 -21.24
CA LYS A 348 -49.39 7.15 -22.51
C LYS A 348 -49.68 5.65 -22.43
N GLN A 349 -48.82 4.87 -21.80
CA GLN A 349 -49.06 3.43 -21.61
C GLN A 349 -50.30 3.16 -20.73
N GLN A 350 -50.56 4.01 -19.72
CA GLN A 350 -51.74 3.90 -18.89
C GLN A 350 -53.04 4.26 -19.66
N SER A 351 -53.00 5.26 -20.55
CA SER A 351 -54.15 5.65 -21.36
C SER A 351 -54.46 4.66 -22.50
N ASP A 352 -53.48 3.86 -22.91
CA ASP A 352 -53.67 2.80 -23.92
C ASP A 352 -54.24 1.49 -23.29
N PHE A 353 -54.39 1.43 -21.96
CA PHE A 353 -54.95 0.31 -21.21
C PHE A 353 -56.36 0.60 -20.63
N GLU A 354 -56.89 1.82 -20.76
CA GLU A 354 -58.30 2.18 -20.50
C GLU A 354 -59.10 2.21 -21.83
#